data_a17d76208d9bd224c05a38e2b92e0136
#
_entry.id   a17d76208d9bd224c05a38e2b92e0136
#
_cell.length_a   1.000
_cell.length_b   1.000
_cell.length_c   1.000
_cell.angle_alpha   90.00
_cell.angle_beta   90.00
_cell.angle_gamma   90.00
#
_symmetry.space_group_name_H-M   'P 1'
#
loop_
_entity.id
_entity.type
_entity.pdbx_description
1 polymer ?
#
loop_
_entity_poly.entity_id
_entity_poly.type
_entity_poly.pdbx_seq_one_letter_code
_entity_poly.pdbx_strand_id
1 'polypeptide(L)'
;MLCPGGSPAHLSCVPPRSTPPVRLGACAEHAGYARICLLPLASTTTEADLGLLHRIAARDEAALADLYDRHSQFAFSVIMRILRSSADAEDVLQETFVRVWSRAETYDVRLGSPVAWLMRIARNRAIDRLRARRVRSGISVEPGAAVLDGEASRLREPTTRETPEAVLQWHVTAGALRAAMAALPVAQRELIEAAFFEGYTHQELAARFGVPLGTVKTRIRAGLTAMRGRLEPVA
;
A
#
# COMPACT_ATOMS: atom_id res chain seq x y z
N MET A 1 -64.08 40.09 12.20
CA MET A 1 -63.61 39.80 13.55
C MET A 1 -62.28 39.06 13.44
N LEU A 2 -61.21 39.76 13.80
CA LEU A 2 -59.94 39.27 14.40
C LEU A 2 -59.17 38.06 13.83
N CYS A 3 -58.07 38.38 13.22
CA CYS A 3 -56.81 37.59 13.30
C CYS A 3 -56.31 37.44 14.71
N PRO A 4 -55.44 36.47 15.03
CA PRO A 4 -54.02 36.66 14.93
C PRO A 4 -53.27 35.42 14.47
N GLY A 5 -52.12 35.45 13.74
CA GLY A 5 -50.80 35.90 14.21
C GLY A 5 -50.01 34.71 14.71
N GLY A 6 -49.23 34.07 13.83
CA GLY A 6 -48.29 33.00 14.18
C GLY A 6 -46.96 33.21 13.41
N SER A 7 -45.94 33.69 14.12
CA SER A 7 -44.58 33.91 13.60
C SER A 7 -43.91 32.64 13.06
N PRO A 8 -43.04 32.75 12.05
CA PRO A 8 -42.23 31.65 11.62
C PRO A 8 -41.04 31.42 12.58
N ALA A 9 -40.92 30.20 13.06
CA ALA A 9 -39.83 29.71 13.87
C ALA A 9 -38.50 29.80 13.10
N HIS A 10 -37.54 30.48 13.71
CA HIS A 10 -36.14 30.52 13.29
C HIS A 10 -35.54 29.11 13.28
N LEU A 11 -35.27 28.59 12.10
CA LEU A 11 -34.36 27.48 11.93
C LEU A 11 -32.94 27.97 12.18
N SER A 12 -32.46 27.73 13.39
CA SER A 12 -31.07 27.94 13.75
C SER A 12 -30.19 27.02 12.91
N CYS A 13 -29.47 27.61 11.98
CA CYS A 13 -28.39 26.96 11.23
C CYS A 13 -27.25 26.66 12.20
N VAL A 14 -27.14 25.41 12.65
CA VAL A 14 -25.99 24.93 13.43
C VAL A 14 -24.85 24.73 12.42
N PRO A 15 -23.71 25.45 12.57
CA PRO A 15 -22.56 25.20 11.70
C PRO A 15 -22.00 23.79 11.95
N PRO A 16 -21.49 23.09 10.91
CA PRO A 16 -20.89 21.78 11.10
C PRO A 16 -19.68 21.90 12.03
N ARG A 17 -19.66 21.06 13.05
CA ARG A 17 -18.54 20.96 13.99
C ARG A 17 -17.25 20.73 13.21
N SER A 18 -16.34 21.68 13.30
CA SER A 18 -14.97 21.57 12.82
C SER A 18 -14.30 20.38 13.49
N THR A 19 -14.05 19.33 12.72
CA THR A 19 -13.17 18.23 13.11
C THR A 19 -11.77 18.80 13.34
N PRO A 20 -11.13 18.51 14.49
CA PRO A 20 -9.78 18.99 14.74
C PRO A 20 -8.82 18.37 13.69
N PRO A 21 -7.79 19.11 13.29
CA PRO A 21 -6.80 18.58 12.36
C PRO A 21 -6.10 17.39 13.02
N VAL A 22 -6.22 16.22 12.38
CA VAL A 22 -5.47 15.03 12.75
C VAL A 22 -3.98 15.39 12.62
N ARG A 23 -3.30 15.49 13.75
CA ARG A 23 -1.85 15.74 13.79
C ARG A 23 -1.14 14.68 12.98
N LEU A 24 -0.55 15.07 11.88
CA LEU A 24 0.37 14.30 11.03
C LEU A 24 1.72 14.10 11.76
N GLY A 25 1.66 13.54 12.96
CA GLY A 25 2.81 13.40 13.85
C GLY A 25 3.47 12.03 13.87
N ALA A 26 3.25 11.15 12.88
CA ALA A 26 3.89 9.83 12.86
C ALA A 26 4.42 9.38 11.48
N CYS A 27 4.41 10.25 10.47
CA CYS A 27 4.84 9.88 9.11
C CYS A 27 6.34 10.06 8.82
N ALA A 28 7.11 10.67 9.71
CA ALA A 28 8.53 10.96 9.43
C ALA A 28 9.43 9.71 9.44
N GLU A 29 9.07 8.65 10.16
CA GLU A 29 9.89 7.42 10.21
C GLU A 29 9.62 6.46 9.05
N HIS A 30 8.49 6.60 8.35
CA HIS A 30 8.12 5.76 7.21
C HIS A 30 8.62 6.27 5.85
N ALA A 31 9.29 7.41 5.79
CA ALA A 31 9.78 8.01 4.55
C ALA A 31 10.77 7.09 3.77
N GLY A 32 11.42 6.14 4.45
CA GLY A 32 12.30 5.16 3.81
C GLY A 32 11.56 4.13 2.95
N TYR A 33 10.33 3.77 3.32
CA TYR A 33 9.55 2.72 2.63
C TYR A 33 8.73 3.23 1.43
N ALA A 34 8.43 4.52 1.39
CA ALA A 34 7.77 5.13 0.24
C ALA A 34 8.59 4.94 -1.07
N ARG A 35 9.90 4.73 -0.95
CA ARG A 35 10.78 4.52 -2.10
C ARG A 35 10.73 3.12 -2.71
N ILE A 36 10.25 2.10 -2.00
CA ILE A 36 10.07 0.75 -2.57
C ILE A 36 8.89 0.71 -3.54
N CYS A 37 7.87 1.53 -3.29
CA CYS A 37 6.70 1.64 -4.15
C CYS A 37 6.93 2.55 -5.38
N LEU A 38 8.12 3.16 -5.51
CA LEU A 38 8.50 4.09 -6.59
C LEU A 38 9.14 3.37 -7.78
N LEU A 39 8.83 2.09 -8.02
CA LEU A 39 9.28 1.42 -9.22
C LEU A 39 8.53 1.98 -10.44
N PRO A 40 9.21 2.36 -11.52
CA PRO A 40 8.56 2.85 -12.72
C PRO A 40 7.81 1.68 -13.38
N LEU A 41 6.52 1.58 -13.09
CA LEU A 41 5.57 0.88 -13.96
C LEU A 41 5.39 1.78 -15.18
N ALA A 42 5.40 1.18 -16.36
CA ALA A 42 5.45 1.84 -17.67
C ALA A 42 4.62 3.14 -17.75
N SER A 43 5.20 4.17 -18.36
CA SER A 43 4.68 5.55 -18.37
C SER A 43 3.23 5.69 -18.86
N THR A 44 2.79 4.84 -19.78
CA THR A 44 1.41 4.85 -20.31
C THR A 44 0.36 4.43 -19.28
N THR A 45 0.68 3.46 -18.42
CA THR A 45 -0.21 3.04 -17.33
C THR A 45 -0.37 4.15 -16.29
N THR A 46 0.70 4.91 -16.05
CA THR A 46 0.68 6.00 -15.06
C THR A 46 -0.27 7.12 -15.45
N GLU A 47 -0.33 7.53 -16.73
CA GLU A 47 -1.25 8.59 -17.19
C GLU A 47 -2.71 8.15 -17.12
N ALA A 48 -3.00 6.91 -17.55
CA ALA A 48 -4.35 6.35 -17.44
C ALA A 48 -4.83 6.28 -16.00
N ASP A 49 -3.96 5.83 -15.08
CA ASP A 49 -4.28 5.73 -13.65
C ASP A 49 -4.43 7.11 -12.99
N LEU A 50 -3.68 8.13 -13.45
CA LEU A 50 -3.90 9.52 -13.02
C LEU A 50 -5.29 10.02 -13.40
N GLY A 51 -5.71 9.74 -14.64
CA GLY A 51 -7.06 10.07 -15.10
C GLY A 51 -8.14 9.39 -14.25
N LEU A 52 -7.93 8.10 -13.88
CA LEU A 52 -8.85 7.38 -12.99
C LEU A 52 -8.89 8.01 -11.60
N LEU A 53 -7.77 8.36 -10.99
CA LEU A 53 -7.75 9.00 -9.67
C LEU A 53 -8.46 10.36 -9.67
N HIS A 54 -8.30 11.16 -10.72
CA HIS A 54 -9.04 12.43 -10.84
C HIS A 54 -10.55 12.22 -10.93
N ARG A 55 -11.01 11.21 -11.69
CA ARG A 55 -12.42 10.84 -11.77
C ARG A 55 -12.94 10.29 -10.43
N ILE A 56 -12.16 9.49 -9.72
CA ILE A 56 -12.51 8.98 -8.38
C ILE A 56 -12.62 10.14 -7.38
N ALA A 57 -11.74 11.13 -7.44
CA ALA A 57 -11.85 12.35 -6.64
C ALA A 57 -13.14 13.13 -6.93
N ALA A 58 -13.61 13.10 -8.19
CA ALA A 58 -14.91 13.62 -8.60
C ALA A 58 -16.12 12.68 -8.30
N ARG A 59 -15.90 11.60 -7.51
CA ARG A 59 -16.92 10.63 -7.10
C ARG A 59 -17.50 9.77 -8.23
N ASP A 60 -16.71 9.48 -9.24
CA ASP A 60 -17.07 8.55 -10.32
C ASP A 60 -16.78 7.10 -9.89
N GLU A 61 -17.86 6.34 -9.63
CA GLU A 61 -17.79 4.94 -9.20
C GLU A 61 -17.24 4.03 -10.32
N ALA A 62 -17.51 4.34 -11.58
CA ALA A 62 -16.99 3.54 -12.70
C ALA A 62 -15.46 3.63 -12.77
N ALA A 63 -14.88 4.80 -12.49
CA ALA A 63 -13.44 4.94 -12.42
C ALA A 63 -12.81 4.14 -11.27
N LEU A 64 -13.51 3.98 -10.14
CA LEU A 64 -13.04 3.10 -9.06
C LEU A 64 -13.07 1.63 -9.49
N ALA A 65 -14.12 1.20 -10.19
CA ALA A 65 -14.22 -0.16 -10.73
C ALA A 65 -13.08 -0.44 -11.72
N ASP A 66 -12.79 0.51 -12.63
CA ASP A 66 -11.69 0.41 -13.60
C ASP A 66 -10.32 0.30 -12.89
N LEU A 67 -10.11 1.07 -11.83
CA LEU A 67 -8.88 1.02 -11.04
C LEU A 67 -8.76 -0.30 -10.27
N TYR A 68 -9.88 -0.81 -9.75
CA TYR A 68 -9.96 -2.10 -9.08
C TYR A 68 -9.59 -3.23 -10.04
N ASP A 69 -10.21 -3.28 -11.21
CA ASP A 69 -9.96 -4.33 -12.22
C ASP A 69 -8.49 -4.37 -12.64
N ARG A 70 -7.82 -3.23 -12.72
CA ARG A 70 -6.40 -3.13 -13.09
C ARG A 70 -5.43 -3.56 -12.00
N HIS A 71 -5.71 -3.26 -10.73
CA HIS A 71 -4.70 -3.34 -9.67
C HIS A 71 -5.05 -4.25 -8.51
N SER A 72 -6.26 -4.82 -8.45
CA SER A 72 -6.71 -5.67 -7.34
C SER A 72 -5.84 -6.91 -7.17
N GLN A 73 -5.47 -7.58 -8.25
CA GLN A 73 -4.63 -8.77 -8.21
C GLN A 73 -3.24 -8.49 -7.65
N PHE A 74 -2.64 -7.38 -8.09
CA PHE A 74 -1.33 -6.96 -7.56
C PHE A 74 -1.41 -6.59 -6.09
N ALA A 75 -2.39 -5.78 -5.71
CA ALA A 75 -2.61 -5.42 -4.31
C ALA A 75 -2.87 -6.65 -3.44
N PHE A 76 -3.73 -7.58 -3.90
CA PHE A 76 -4.01 -8.82 -3.20
C PHE A 76 -2.76 -9.67 -2.98
N SER A 77 -1.91 -9.83 -4.00
CA SER A 77 -0.67 -10.61 -3.89
C SER A 77 0.30 -10.03 -2.85
N VAL A 78 0.42 -8.69 -2.78
CA VAL A 78 1.24 -8.02 -1.76
C VAL A 78 0.64 -8.21 -0.36
N ILE A 79 -0.67 -8.06 -0.22
CA ILE A 79 -1.38 -8.25 1.06
C ILE A 79 -1.28 -9.70 1.53
N MET A 80 -1.49 -10.68 0.64
CA MET A 80 -1.35 -12.11 0.92
C MET A 80 0.04 -12.47 1.41
N ARG A 81 1.08 -11.91 0.80
CA ARG A 81 2.46 -12.14 1.25
C ARG A 81 2.71 -11.62 2.67
N ILE A 82 2.02 -10.57 3.09
CA ILE A 82 2.14 -10.01 4.45
C ILE A 82 1.30 -10.81 5.45
N LEU A 83 0.04 -11.10 5.13
CA LEU A 83 -0.94 -11.64 6.07
C LEU A 83 -0.97 -13.17 6.11
N ARG A 84 -0.63 -13.83 5.00
CA ARG A 84 -0.68 -15.30 4.82
C ARG A 84 -2.05 -15.90 5.19
N SER A 85 -3.11 -15.16 4.97
CA SER A 85 -4.50 -15.53 5.23
C SER A 85 -5.36 -14.91 4.13
N SER A 86 -6.07 -15.76 3.36
CA SER A 86 -6.91 -15.31 2.24
C SER A 86 -8.04 -14.43 2.73
N ALA A 87 -8.75 -14.85 3.80
CA ALA A 87 -9.84 -14.09 4.38
C ALA A 87 -9.40 -12.68 4.84
N ASP A 88 -8.29 -12.59 5.61
CA ASP A 88 -7.76 -11.29 6.02
C ASP A 88 -7.28 -10.47 4.81
N ALA A 89 -6.77 -11.12 3.75
CA ALA A 89 -6.28 -10.41 2.58
C ALA A 89 -7.43 -9.84 1.74
N GLU A 90 -8.53 -10.54 1.63
CA GLU A 90 -9.75 -10.06 0.96
C GLU A 90 -10.35 -8.86 1.70
N ASP A 91 -10.47 -8.94 3.03
CA ASP A 91 -10.93 -7.83 3.86
C ASP A 91 -10.06 -6.58 3.67
N VAL A 92 -8.73 -6.75 3.76
CA VAL A 92 -7.79 -5.64 3.61
C VAL A 92 -7.78 -5.08 2.19
N LEU A 93 -7.99 -5.91 1.17
CA LEU A 93 -8.14 -5.45 -0.20
C LEU A 93 -9.35 -4.53 -0.34
N GLN A 94 -10.52 -4.94 0.17
CA GLN A 94 -11.72 -4.11 0.16
C GLN A 94 -11.50 -2.81 0.93
N GLU A 95 -10.95 -2.87 2.16
CA GLU A 95 -10.62 -1.69 2.94
C GLU A 95 -9.67 -0.73 2.21
N THR A 96 -8.75 -1.28 1.40
CA THR A 96 -7.81 -0.49 0.58
C THR A 96 -8.55 0.35 -0.45
N PHE A 97 -9.48 -0.24 -1.21
CA PHE A 97 -10.22 0.49 -2.23
C PHE A 97 -11.25 1.47 -1.64
N VAL A 98 -11.85 1.16 -0.49
CA VAL A 98 -12.66 2.13 0.28
C VAL A 98 -11.80 3.34 0.70
N ARG A 99 -10.54 3.13 1.08
CA ARG A 99 -9.62 4.24 1.40
C ARG A 99 -9.17 5.01 0.16
N VAL A 100 -8.96 4.34 -0.96
CA VAL A 100 -8.71 5.01 -2.24
C VAL A 100 -9.87 5.96 -2.57
N TRP A 101 -11.10 5.46 -2.50
CA TRP A 101 -12.31 6.27 -2.71
C TRP A 101 -12.38 7.49 -1.80
N SER A 102 -12.10 7.31 -0.51
CA SER A 102 -12.19 8.40 0.48
C SER A 102 -11.04 9.38 0.43
N ARG A 103 -9.89 9.02 -0.18
CA ARG A 103 -8.65 9.81 -0.14
C ARG A 103 -8.10 10.21 -1.51
N ALA A 104 -8.81 9.92 -2.60
CA ALA A 104 -8.36 10.27 -3.95
C ALA A 104 -8.01 11.77 -4.09
N GLU A 105 -8.77 12.64 -3.43
CA GLU A 105 -8.54 14.10 -3.40
C GLU A 105 -7.20 14.50 -2.77
N THR A 106 -6.65 13.65 -1.89
CA THR A 106 -5.37 13.92 -1.19
C THR A 106 -4.15 13.36 -1.94
N TYR A 107 -4.36 12.76 -3.12
CA TYR A 107 -3.26 12.25 -3.92
C TYR A 107 -2.45 13.40 -4.50
N ASP A 108 -1.12 13.29 -4.40
CA ASP A 108 -0.17 14.25 -4.97
C ASP A 108 0.83 13.50 -5.86
N VAL A 109 0.80 13.78 -7.15
CA VAL A 109 1.67 13.18 -8.18
C VAL A 109 3.16 13.37 -7.88
N ARG A 110 3.54 14.44 -7.18
CA ARG A 110 4.92 14.70 -6.76
C ARG A 110 5.46 13.68 -5.76
N LEU A 111 4.57 12.98 -5.06
CA LEU A 111 4.91 11.98 -4.04
C LEU A 111 5.00 10.56 -4.58
N GLY A 112 4.76 10.35 -5.87
CA GLY A 112 4.90 9.05 -6.54
C GLY A 112 3.74 8.72 -7.48
N SER A 113 3.88 7.62 -8.23
CA SER A 113 2.84 7.18 -9.17
C SER A 113 1.55 6.73 -8.46
N PRO A 114 0.40 6.72 -9.16
CA PRO A 114 -0.88 6.23 -8.62
C PRO A 114 -0.79 4.83 -8.03
N VAL A 115 -0.13 3.91 -8.73
CA VAL A 115 0.09 2.54 -8.28
C VAL A 115 0.91 2.50 -6.99
N ALA A 116 1.99 3.28 -6.91
CA ALA A 116 2.81 3.37 -5.71
C ALA A 116 2.03 3.89 -4.50
N TRP A 117 1.14 4.86 -4.73
CA TRP A 117 0.26 5.39 -3.69
C TRP A 117 -0.76 4.35 -3.22
N LEU A 118 -1.41 3.65 -4.15
CA LEU A 118 -2.34 2.55 -3.85
C LEU A 118 -1.64 1.43 -3.07
N MET A 119 -0.46 0.98 -3.54
CA MET A 119 0.31 -0.07 -2.87
C MET A 119 0.76 0.33 -1.47
N ARG A 120 1.05 1.60 -1.24
CA ARG A 120 1.36 2.13 0.10
C ARG A 120 0.16 2.02 1.04
N ILE A 121 -1.05 2.31 0.54
CA ILE A 121 -2.28 2.14 1.32
C ILE A 121 -2.49 0.65 1.65
N ALA A 122 -2.43 -0.22 0.66
CA ALA A 122 -2.62 -1.67 0.80
C ALA A 122 -1.64 -2.26 1.81
N ARG A 123 -0.34 -1.99 1.63
CA ARG A 123 0.71 -2.46 2.53
C ARG A 123 0.51 -1.97 3.96
N ASN A 124 0.25 -0.68 4.16
CA ASN A 124 0.09 -0.13 5.51
C ASN A 124 -1.10 -0.80 6.21
N ARG A 125 -2.23 -1.00 5.52
CA ARG A 125 -3.38 -1.73 6.07
C ARG A 125 -3.04 -3.18 6.44
N ALA A 126 -2.30 -3.87 5.57
CA ALA A 126 -1.86 -5.23 5.85
C ALA A 126 -0.94 -5.31 7.09
N ILE A 127 0.02 -4.38 7.21
CA ILE A 127 0.89 -4.30 8.39
C ILE A 127 0.10 -3.97 9.66
N ASP A 128 -0.84 -3.04 9.60
CA ASP A 128 -1.71 -2.72 10.75
C ASP A 128 -2.50 -3.96 11.19
N ARG A 129 -3.09 -4.71 10.25
CA ARG A 129 -3.81 -5.97 10.54
C ARG A 129 -2.86 -7.02 11.12
N LEU A 130 -1.66 -7.17 10.58
CA LEU A 130 -0.64 -8.10 11.08
C LEU A 130 -0.24 -7.76 12.53
N ARG A 131 0.02 -6.50 12.83
CA ARG A 131 0.35 -6.02 14.18
C ARG A 131 -0.80 -6.26 15.16
N ALA A 132 -2.03 -5.96 14.76
CA ALA A 132 -3.21 -6.22 15.58
C ALA A 132 -3.40 -7.71 15.89
N ARG A 133 -3.08 -8.61 14.95
CA ARG A 133 -3.08 -10.06 15.19
C ARG A 133 -2.02 -10.46 16.21
N ARG A 134 -0.79 -9.98 16.09
CA ARG A 134 0.30 -10.25 17.04
C ARG A 134 -0.07 -9.85 18.45
N VAL A 135 -0.65 -8.67 18.64
CA VAL A 135 -1.11 -8.22 19.96
C VAL A 135 -2.20 -9.12 20.54
N ARG A 136 -3.19 -9.52 19.73
CA ARG A 136 -4.31 -10.38 20.20
C ARG A 136 -3.88 -11.81 20.52
N SER A 137 -2.90 -12.35 19.81
CA SER A 137 -2.43 -13.71 20.04
C SER A 137 -1.51 -13.84 21.26
N GLY A 138 -1.16 -12.75 21.93
CA GLY A 138 -0.24 -12.76 23.08
C GLY A 138 1.15 -13.32 22.76
N ILE A 139 1.36 -13.67 21.51
CA ILE A 139 2.61 -14.23 21.03
C ILE A 139 3.54 -13.04 20.75
N SER A 140 4.49 -12.82 21.65
CA SER A 140 5.77 -12.25 21.23
C SER A 140 6.34 -13.23 20.22
N VAL A 141 5.92 -13.13 18.97
CA VAL A 141 6.45 -13.99 17.92
C VAL A 141 7.89 -13.59 17.76
N GLU A 142 8.77 -14.43 18.26
CA GLU A 142 10.11 -14.56 17.71
C GLU A 142 9.93 -14.59 16.19
N PRO A 143 10.45 -13.61 15.48
CA PRO A 143 10.29 -13.55 14.03
C PRO A 143 11.29 -14.55 13.42
N GLY A 144 10.87 -15.78 13.39
CA GLY A 144 11.65 -16.86 12.85
C GLY A 144 10.88 -17.64 11.80
N ALA A 145 11.57 -17.97 10.73
CA ALA A 145 11.15 -18.77 9.60
C ALA A 145 10.17 -18.05 8.62
N ALA A 146 10.71 -17.14 7.85
CA ALA A 146 10.24 -16.95 6.49
C ALA A 146 10.59 -18.22 5.71
N VAL A 147 9.74 -19.24 5.78
CA VAL A 147 9.77 -20.31 4.80
C VAL A 147 9.32 -19.68 3.48
N LEU A 148 10.28 -19.51 2.61
CA LEU A 148 10.09 -18.95 1.25
C LEU A 148 9.41 -19.98 0.32
N ASP A 149 8.74 -20.99 0.86
CA ASP A 149 8.29 -22.14 0.09
C ASP A 149 6.79 -22.09 -0.22
N GLY A 150 6.52 -21.92 -1.47
CA GLY A 150 5.50 -22.67 -2.25
C GLY A 150 4.06 -22.14 -2.24
N GLU A 151 3.54 -21.52 -1.19
CA GLU A 151 2.11 -21.19 -1.15
C GLU A 151 1.75 -19.76 -1.60
N ALA A 152 2.69 -18.85 -1.59
CA ALA A 152 2.48 -17.51 -2.15
C ALA A 152 2.34 -17.51 -3.69
N SER A 153 2.55 -18.67 -4.33
CA SER A 153 2.41 -18.86 -5.78
C SER A 153 0.98 -19.20 -6.22
N ARG A 154 0.04 -19.39 -5.29
CA ARG A 154 -1.39 -19.45 -5.65
C ARG A 154 -1.88 -18.02 -5.80
N LEU A 155 -1.51 -17.41 -6.92
CA LEU A 155 -2.13 -16.21 -7.42
C LEU A 155 -3.64 -16.49 -7.51
N ARG A 156 -4.44 -15.57 -7.00
CA ARG A 156 -5.89 -15.56 -7.25
C ARG A 156 -6.07 -15.78 -8.76
N GLU A 157 -6.94 -16.69 -9.14
CA GLU A 157 -7.28 -16.87 -10.56
C GLU A 157 -7.74 -15.53 -11.13
N PRO A 158 -7.30 -15.17 -12.37
CA PRO A 158 -7.69 -13.94 -13.01
C PRO A 158 -9.21 -13.80 -13.00
N THR A 159 -9.72 -12.67 -12.56
CA THR A 159 -11.15 -12.41 -12.67
C THR A 159 -11.50 -12.23 -14.14
N THR A 160 -12.71 -12.58 -14.54
CA THR A 160 -13.22 -12.52 -15.93
C THR A 160 -13.08 -11.12 -16.58
N ARG A 161 -12.71 -10.10 -15.81
CA ARG A 161 -12.53 -8.71 -16.25
C ARG A 161 -11.07 -8.31 -16.46
N GLU A 162 -10.10 -9.14 -16.02
CA GLU A 162 -8.69 -8.84 -16.23
C GLU A 162 -8.30 -9.14 -17.68
N THR A 163 -7.71 -8.16 -18.35
CA THR A 163 -7.23 -8.40 -19.73
C THR A 163 -5.98 -9.29 -19.69
N PRO A 164 -5.79 -10.18 -20.69
CA PRO A 164 -4.59 -11.00 -20.79
C PRO A 164 -3.29 -10.17 -20.73
N GLU A 165 -3.31 -8.95 -21.26
CA GLU A 165 -2.18 -8.03 -21.25
C GLU A 165 -1.86 -7.55 -19.82
N ALA A 166 -2.86 -7.24 -19.02
CA ALA A 166 -2.68 -6.83 -17.62
C ALA A 166 -2.07 -7.96 -16.78
N VAL A 167 -2.54 -9.19 -16.98
CA VAL A 167 -1.99 -10.40 -16.33
C VAL A 167 -0.54 -10.63 -16.75
N LEU A 168 -0.24 -10.55 -18.05
CA LEU A 168 1.12 -10.71 -18.57
C LEU A 168 2.06 -9.63 -18.01
N GLN A 169 1.64 -8.36 -18.03
CA GLN A 169 2.42 -7.24 -17.49
C GLN A 169 2.72 -7.43 -16.00
N TRP A 170 1.75 -7.93 -15.25
CA TRP A 170 1.92 -8.28 -13.85
C TRP A 170 3.01 -9.34 -13.65
N HIS A 171 2.97 -10.44 -14.42
CA HIS A 171 3.94 -11.52 -14.32
C HIS A 171 5.36 -11.05 -14.66
N VAL A 172 5.52 -10.23 -15.69
CA VAL A 172 6.80 -9.63 -16.08
C VAL A 172 7.34 -8.74 -14.95
N THR A 173 6.52 -7.86 -14.41
CA THR A 173 6.92 -6.94 -13.32
C THR A 173 7.28 -7.69 -12.05
N ALA A 174 6.47 -8.68 -11.65
CA ALA A 174 6.74 -9.51 -10.48
C ALA A 174 8.00 -10.36 -10.65
N GLY A 175 8.27 -10.85 -11.86
CA GLY A 175 9.49 -11.56 -12.21
C GLY A 175 10.73 -10.67 -12.08
N ALA A 176 10.69 -9.49 -12.67
CA ALA A 176 11.77 -8.51 -12.60
C ALA A 176 12.07 -8.08 -11.14
N LEU A 177 11.03 -7.84 -10.34
CA LEU A 177 11.18 -7.51 -8.92
C LEU A 177 11.83 -8.65 -8.13
N ARG A 178 11.42 -9.90 -8.36
CA ARG A 178 12.03 -11.08 -7.73
C ARG A 178 13.50 -11.23 -8.12
N ALA A 179 13.83 -11.06 -9.39
CA ALA A 179 15.21 -11.12 -9.87
C ALA A 179 16.07 -10.00 -9.26
N ALA A 180 15.55 -8.77 -9.20
CA ALA A 180 16.24 -7.64 -8.57
C ALA A 180 16.50 -7.88 -7.08
N MET A 181 15.54 -8.44 -6.35
CA MET A 181 15.69 -8.82 -4.94
C MET A 181 16.72 -9.94 -4.77
N ALA A 182 16.66 -11.00 -5.59
CA ALA A 182 17.57 -12.13 -5.52
C ALA A 182 19.04 -11.72 -5.77
N ALA A 183 19.24 -10.68 -6.57
CA ALA A 183 20.56 -10.15 -6.89
C ALA A 183 21.16 -9.21 -5.81
N LEU A 184 20.42 -8.92 -4.73
CA LEU A 184 20.96 -8.15 -3.61
C LEU A 184 21.84 -9.02 -2.70
N PRO A 185 22.86 -8.44 -2.06
CA PRO A 185 23.52 -9.09 -0.93
C PRO A 185 22.53 -9.55 0.14
N VAL A 186 22.74 -10.74 0.70
CA VAL A 186 21.82 -11.37 1.67
C VAL A 186 21.43 -10.40 2.79
N ALA A 187 22.43 -9.72 3.39
CA ALA A 187 22.18 -8.77 4.49
C ALA A 187 21.34 -7.54 4.12
N GLN A 188 21.27 -7.17 2.83
CA GLN A 188 20.39 -6.09 2.37
C GLN A 188 18.98 -6.64 2.09
N ARG A 189 18.91 -7.80 1.46
CA ARG A 189 17.65 -8.47 1.11
C ARG A 189 16.83 -8.80 2.36
N GLU A 190 17.43 -9.45 3.35
CA GLU A 190 16.75 -9.81 4.61
C GLU A 190 16.20 -8.59 5.35
N LEU A 191 16.97 -7.51 5.44
CA LEU A 191 16.50 -6.27 6.06
C LEU A 191 15.34 -5.64 5.30
N ILE A 192 15.38 -5.65 3.96
CA ILE A 192 14.29 -5.12 3.14
C ILE A 192 13.05 -6.00 3.27
N GLU A 193 13.18 -7.32 3.23
CA GLU A 193 12.07 -8.25 3.37
C GLU A 193 11.39 -8.13 4.73
N ALA A 194 12.16 -8.12 5.81
CA ALA A 194 11.65 -7.97 7.16
C ALA A 194 10.98 -6.59 7.36
N ALA A 195 11.58 -5.54 6.83
CA ALA A 195 10.98 -4.22 6.87
C ALA A 195 9.67 -4.12 6.08
N PHE A 196 9.65 -4.67 4.86
CA PHE A 196 8.54 -4.48 3.94
C PHE A 196 7.38 -5.44 4.20
N PHE A 197 7.66 -6.73 4.39
CA PHE A 197 6.61 -7.75 4.52
C PHE A 197 6.28 -8.12 5.96
N GLU A 198 7.25 -8.03 6.88
CA GLU A 198 7.01 -8.37 8.29
C GLU A 198 6.68 -7.14 9.15
N GLY A 199 6.84 -5.94 8.59
CA GLY A 199 6.43 -4.68 9.22
C GLY A 199 7.32 -4.22 10.36
N TYR A 200 8.58 -4.70 10.44
CA TYR A 200 9.53 -4.23 11.44
C TYR A 200 9.95 -2.79 11.19
N THR A 201 10.03 -2.01 12.27
CA THR A 201 10.69 -0.71 12.27
C THR A 201 12.20 -0.87 12.17
N HIS A 202 12.92 0.18 11.80
CA HIS A 202 14.39 0.12 11.76
C HIS A 202 15.01 -0.17 13.12
N GLN A 203 14.39 0.25 14.23
CA GLN A 203 14.86 -0.04 15.59
C GLN A 203 14.69 -1.53 15.93
N GLU A 204 13.53 -2.10 15.62
CA GLU A 204 13.27 -3.55 15.78
C GLU A 204 14.21 -4.38 14.92
N LEU A 205 14.51 -3.95 13.69
CA LEU A 205 15.52 -4.60 12.83
C LEU A 205 16.93 -4.51 13.43
N ALA A 206 17.30 -3.37 13.99
CA ALA A 206 18.60 -3.21 14.63
C ALA A 206 18.77 -4.18 15.81
N ALA A 207 17.73 -4.29 16.64
CA ALA A 207 17.71 -5.23 17.76
C ALA A 207 17.73 -6.69 17.28
N ARG A 208 16.90 -7.05 16.30
CA ARG A 208 16.79 -8.41 15.77
C ARG A 208 18.07 -8.93 15.10
N PHE A 209 18.69 -8.10 14.27
CA PHE A 209 19.88 -8.49 13.52
C PHE A 209 21.20 -8.18 14.25
N GLY A 210 21.14 -7.61 15.46
CA GLY A 210 22.33 -7.27 16.25
C GLY A 210 23.24 -6.24 15.58
N VAL A 211 22.69 -5.34 14.77
CA VAL A 211 23.47 -4.33 14.03
C VAL A 211 23.04 -2.90 14.41
N PRO A 212 23.96 -1.93 14.38
CA PRO A 212 23.62 -0.54 14.68
C PRO A 212 22.51 0.01 13.77
N LEU A 213 21.62 0.85 14.31
CA LEU A 213 20.53 1.49 13.56
C LEU A 213 21.00 2.22 12.30
N GLY A 214 22.16 2.88 12.36
CA GLY A 214 22.79 3.53 11.20
C GLY A 214 23.12 2.53 10.08
N THR A 215 23.61 1.34 10.45
CA THR A 215 23.92 0.25 9.51
C THR A 215 22.64 -0.28 8.86
N VAL A 216 21.55 -0.47 9.61
CA VAL A 216 20.25 -0.88 9.06
C VAL A 216 19.77 0.13 8.01
N LYS A 217 19.75 1.42 8.35
CA LYS A 217 19.32 2.50 7.44
C LYS A 217 20.17 2.53 6.16
N THR A 218 21.49 2.41 6.30
CA THR A 218 22.42 2.44 5.16
C THR A 218 22.24 1.23 4.25
N ARG A 219 22.13 0.02 4.83
CA ARG A 219 21.93 -1.22 4.05
C ARG A 219 20.60 -1.22 3.31
N ILE A 220 19.50 -0.82 3.96
CA ILE A 220 18.19 -0.70 3.31
C ILE A 220 18.26 0.32 2.17
N ARG A 221 18.85 1.50 2.41
CA ARG A 221 19.00 2.54 1.38
C ARG A 221 19.81 2.05 0.17
N ALA A 222 20.94 1.41 0.42
CA ALA A 222 21.79 0.85 -0.64
C ALA A 222 21.06 -0.22 -1.43
N GLY A 223 20.38 -1.16 -0.77
CA GLY A 223 19.59 -2.19 -1.43
C GLY A 223 18.47 -1.62 -2.30
N LEU A 224 17.72 -0.62 -1.80
CA LEU A 224 16.66 0.04 -2.58
C LEU A 224 17.22 0.80 -3.80
N THR A 225 18.39 1.43 -3.66
CA THR A 225 19.06 2.11 -4.78
C THR A 225 19.51 1.09 -5.84
N ALA A 226 20.08 -0.04 -5.42
CA ALA A 226 20.48 -1.10 -6.34
C ALA A 226 19.29 -1.74 -7.06
N MET A 227 18.17 -1.95 -6.36
CA MET A 227 16.93 -2.44 -6.99
C MET A 227 16.39 -1.46 -8.02
N ARG A 228 16.39 -0.16 -7.71
CA ARG A 228 15.92 0.86 -8.64
C ARG A 228 16.72 0.83 -9.95
N GLY A 229 18.05 0.84 -9.89
CA GLY A 229 18.88 0.81 -11.09
C GLY A 229 18.74 -0.47 -11.93
N ARG A 230 18.20 -1.57 -11.36
CA ARG A 230 17.90 -2.81 -12.10
C ARG A 230 16.49 -2.85 -12.68
N LEU A 231 15.59 -2.04 -12.15
CA LEU A 231 14.18 -1.99 -12.52
C LEU A 231 13.85 -0.75 -13.36
N GLU A 232 14.77 0.22 -13.42
CA GLU A 232 14.71 1.26 -14.44
C GLU A 232 14.81 0.59 -15.81
N PRO A 233 13.82 0.80 -16.70
CA PRO A 233 13.81 0.11 -17.97
C PRO A 233 15.11 0.38 -18.71
N VAL A 234 15.68 -0.67 -19.27
CA VAL A 234 16.59 -0.53 -20.40
C VAL A 234 15.75 0.21 -21.46
N ALA A 235 16.00 1.51 -21.60
CA ALA A 235 15.38 2.39 -22.56
C ALA A 235 15.64 1.90 -23.97
#